data_e50410dd23174f69beb61f683fbebdaa
#
_entry.id   e50410dd23174f69beb61f683fbebdaa
#
_cell.length_a   1.000
_cell.length_b   1.000
_cell.length_c   1.000
_cell.angle_alpha   90.00
_cell.angle_beta   90.00
_cell.angle_gamma   90.00
#
_symmetry.space_group_name_H-M   'P 1'
#
loop_
_entity.id
_entity.type
_entity.pdbx_description
1 polymer ?
#
loop_
_entity_poly.entity_id
_entity_poly.type
_entity_poly.pdbx_seq_one_letter_code
_entity_poly.pdbx_strand_id
1 'polypeptide(L)'
;MKILRLLTIFVIGVLAIATTALAQEVKTDYDHHANFSQYHTYYWEKVKTTDPLWQSRIQDAVEHELQAKGWQRVDSGGDVALTAVGSAGNQQEYQTFYNGMGGWHWGGFGETTTQVENYTVGSLVLDFYDTHNKQLIWRGVAQESLSDKPEKNEKKLEKAVNKMFEHFPPQGRS
;
A
#
# COMPACT_ATOMS: atom_id res chain seq x y z
N MET A 1 1.93 -36.61 40.68
CA MET A 1 1.59 -37.06 39.30
C MET A 1 0.44 -36.27 38.62
N LYS A 2 -0.62 -35.89 39.33
CA LYS A 2 -1.74 -35.10 38.72
C LYS A 2 -1.36 -33.66 38.33
N ILE A 3 -0.55 -32.98 39.13
CA ILE A 3 -0.09 -31.59 38.88
C ILE A 3 0.83 -31.55 37.66
N LEU A 4 1.71 -32.53 37.47
CA LEU A 4 2.59 -32.61 36.31
C LEU A 4 1.87 -32.79 34.99
N ARG A 5 0.75 -33.55 35.00
CA ARG A 5 -0.11 -33.75 33.83
C ARG A 5 -0.91 -32.49 33.46
N LEU A 6 -1.33 -31.70 34.44
CA LEU A 6 -2.02 -30.41 34.22
C LEU A 6 -1.09 -29.35 33.65
N LEU A 7 0.16 -29.30 34.07
CA LEU A 7 1.19 -28.42 33.52
C LEU A 7 1.52 -28.76 32.06
N THR A 8 1.58 -30.04 31.71
CA THR A 8 1.87 -30.48 30.34
C THR A 8 0.73 -30.13 29.38
N ILE A 9 -0.53 -30.22 29.82
CA ILE A 9 -1.71 -29.86 29.01
C ILE A 9 -1.76 -28.32 28.81
N PHE A 10 -1.37 -27.52 29.79
CA PHE A 10 -1.35 -26.06 29.68
C PHE A 10 -0.27 -25.57 28.72
N VAL A 11 0.92 -26.20 28.69
CA VAL A 11 2.00 -25.86 27.76
C VAL A 11 1.65 -26.23 26.32
N ILE A 12 0.95 -27.33 26.08
CA ILE A 12 0.50 -27.73 24.71
C ILE A 12 -0.61 -26.80 24.21
N GLY A 13 -1.46 -26.27 25.08
CA GLY A 13 -2.54 -25.35 24.71
C GLY A 13 -2.06 -23.96 24.26
N VAL A 14 -0.89 -23.49 24.69
CA VAL A 14 -0.33 -22.19 24.34
C VAL A 14 0.43 -22.21 23.00
N LEU A 15 0.85 -23.39 22.53
CA LEU A 15 1.63 -23.52 21.28
C LEU A 15 0.78 -23.56 20.00
N ALA A 16 -0.55 -23.52 20.09
CA ALA A 16 -1.44 -23.78 18.94
C ALA A 16 -2.04 -22.52 18.28
N ILE A 17 -1.57 -21.31 18.60
CA ILE A 17 -2.09 -20.06 17.98
C ILE A 17 -0.97 -19.28 17.28
N ALA A 18 -0.19 -19.93 16.45
CA ALA A 18 0.56 -19.28 15.41
C ALA A 18 -0.31 -19.25 14.14
N THR A 19 -1.36 -18.44 14.13
CA THR A 19 -2.01 -18.08 12.88
C THR A 19 -1.00 -17.21 12.11
N THR A 20 -0.43 -17.76 11.05
CA THR A 20 0.29 -16.97 10.04
C THR A 20 -0.74 -16.05 9.38
N ALA A 21 -0.94 -14.88 9.97
CA ALA A 21 -1.59 -13.79 9.28
C ALA A 21 -0.69 -13.45 8.10
N LEU A 22 -1.16 -13.72 6.87
CA LEU A 22 -0.54 -13.16 5.67
C LEU A 22 -0.58 -11.64 5.86
N ALA A 23 0.59 -11.08 6.20
CA ALA A 23 0.68 -9.69 6.57
C ALA A 23 0.54 -8.84 5.31
N GLN A 24 -0.35 -7.84 5.37
CA GLN A 24 -0.40 -6.77 4.41
C GLN A 24 1.01 -6.16 4.27
N GLU A 25 1.57 -6.19 3.07
CA GLU A 25 2.87 -5.60 2.79
C GLU A 25 2.67 -4.18 2.28
N VAL A 26 3.21 -3.19 3.01
CA VAL A 26 3.20 -1.78 2.62
C VAL A 26 4.62 -1.25 2.68
N LYS A 27 5.04 -0.57 1.61
CA LYS A 27 6.34 0.12 1.50
C LYS A 27 6.13 1.53 1.00
N THR A 28 6.93 2.44 1.52
CA THR A 28 6.96 3.84 1.06
C THR A 28 8.39 4.29 0.86
N ASP A 29 8.59 5.18 -0.12
CA ASP A 29 9.86 5.85 -0.37
C ASP A 29 9.63 7.27 -0.83
N TYR A 30 10.64 8.15 -0.69
CA TYR A 30 10.49 9.55 -1.05
C TYR A 30 11.84 10.18 -1.43
N ASP A 31 11.78 11.24 -2.21
CA ASP A 31 12.96 12.05 -2.51
C ASP A 31 13.38 12.83 -1.26
N HIS A 32 14.57 12.50 -0.72
CA HIS A 32 15.12 13.15 0.47
C HIS A 32 15.49 14.63 0.26
N HIS A 33 15.51 15.11 -0.99
CA HIS A 33 15.73 16.52 -1.33
C HIS A 33 14.43 17.30 -1.50
N ALA A 34 13.28 16.63 -1.55
CA ALA A 34 11.98 17.28 -1.64
C ALA A 34 11.60 17.96 -0.33
N ASN A 35 11.17 19.20 -0.42
CA ASN A 35 10.66 19.96 0.72
C ASN A 35 9.13 19.81 0.81
N PHE A 36 8.67 18.83 1.57
CA PHE A 36 7.24 18.56 1.70
C PHE A 36 6.43 19.67 2.37
N SER A 37 7.06 20.60 3.08
CA SER A 37 6.36 21.70 3.72
C SER A 37 5.82 22.75 2.73
N GLN A 38 6.26 22.73 1.48
CA GLN A 38 5.78 23.64 0.43
C GLN A 38 4.53 23.12 -0.30
N TYR A 39 4.19 21.84 -0.16
CA TYR A 39 3.08 21.21 -0.88
C TYR A 39 1.82 21.26 -0.01
N HIS A 40 0.75 21.86 -0.56
CA HIS A 40 -0.54 22.00 0.13
C HIS A 40 -1.72 21.59 -0.76
N THR A 41 -1.53 21.58 -2.08
CA THR A 41 -2.58 21.28 -3.04
C THR A 41 -2.18 20.14 -3.95
N TYR A 42 -3.18 19.33 -4.33
CA TYR A 42 -2.95 18.21 -5.23
C TYR A 42 -4.11 18.04 -6.21
N TYR A 43 -3.84 17.36 -7.31
CA TYR A 43 -4.86 16.91 -8.24
C TYR A 43 -4.55 15.50 -8.75
N TRP A 44 -5.59 14.81 -9.21
CA TRP A 44 -5.43 13.51 -9.83
C TRP A 44 -5.06 13.65 -11.30
N GLU A 45 -3.86 13.26 -11.66
CA GLU A 45 -3.42 13.16 -13.05
C GLU A 45 -3.97 11.88 -13.70
N LYS A 46 -3.92 10.75 -12.97
CA LYS A 46 -4.38 9.48 -13.49
C LYS A 46 -4.65 8.47 -12.38
N VAL A 47 -5.77 7.76 -12.52
CA VAL A 47 -6.04 6.54 -11.76
C VAL A 47 -6.33 5.42 -12.76
N LYS A 48 -5.57 4.33 -12.70
CA LYS A 48 -5.74 3.15 -13.55
C LYS A 48 -6.01 1.93 -12.69
N THR A 49 -7.09 1.22 -12.99
CA THR A 49 -7.45 -0.04 -12.32
C THR A 49 -7.90 -1.06 -13.35
N THR A 50 -7.79 -2.35 -13.03
CA THR A 50 -8.38 -3.44 -13.84
C THR A 50 -9.89 -3.45 -13.76
N ASP A 51 -10.45 -3.07 -12.60
CA ASP A 51 -11.89 -2.91 -12.39
C ASP A 51 -12.21 -1.43 -12.11
N PRO A 52 -12.98 -0.76 -12.97
CA PRO A 52 -13.32 0.67 -12.83
C PRO A 52 -13.98 1.03 -11.49
N LEU A 53 -14.69 0.10 -10.84
CA LEU A 53 -15.32 0.34 -9.55
C LEU A 53 -14.30 0.64 -8.44
N TRP A 54 -13.05 0.24 -8.61
CA TRP A 54 -11.98 0.53 -7.65
C TRP A 54 -11.36 1.91 -7.80
N GLN A 55 -11.61 2.59 -8.93
CA GLN A 55 -11.06 3.92 -9.14
C GLN A 55 -11.52 4.91 -8.08
N SER A 56 -12.82 5.02 -7.85
CA SER A 56 -13.38 5.91 -6.82
C SER A 56 -12.93 5.51 -5.43
N ARG A 57 -12.95 4.22 -5.10
CA ARG A 57 -12.53 3.72 -3.78
C ARG A 57 -11.08 4.07 -3.46
N ILE A 58 -10.18 3.95 -4.46
CA ILE A 58 -8.78 4.35 -4.28
C ILE A 58 -8.69 5.86 -4.06
N GLN A 59 -9.40 6.66 -4.87
CA GLN A 59 -9.42 8.11 -4.71
C GLN A 59 -9.95 8.51 -3.34
N ASP A 60 -11.09 7.98 -2.92
CA ASP A 60 -11.72 8.31 -1.65
C ASP A 60 -10.80 7.99 -0.45
N ALA A 61 -10.17 6.81 -0.46
CA ALA A 61 -9.24 6.41 0.60
C ALA A 61 -8.02 7.34 0.69
N VAL A 62 -7.42 7.70 -0.45
CA VAL A 62 -6.24 8.58 -0.50
C VAL A 62 -6.63 10.03 -0.13
N GLU A 63 -7.75 10.52 -0.64
CA GLU A 63 -8.26 11.88 -0.35
C GLU A 63 -8.54 12.05 1.14
N HIS A 64 -9.12 11.03 1.78
CA HIS A 64 -9.35 11.03 3.23
C HIS A 64 -8.05 11.24 4.01
N GLU A 65 -6.98 10.52 3.65
CA GLU A 65 -5.68 10.64 4.32
C GLU A 65 -5.00 11.99 4.06
N LEU A 66 -5.05 12.49 2.83
CA LEU A 66 -4.48 13.79 2.47
C LEU A 66 -5.21 14.95 3.15
N GLN A 67 -6.55 14.88 3.20
CA GLN A 67 -7.36 15.87 3.90
C GLN A 67 -7.06 15.90 5.40
N ALA A 68 -6.91 14.73 6.03
CA ALA A 68 -6.52 14.63 7.44
C ALA A 68 -5.15 15.27 7.72
N LYS A 69 -4.28 15.38 6.71
CA LYS A 69 -2.96 16.02 6.77
C LYS A 69 -2.95 17.48 6.29
N GLY A 70 -4.14 18.04 6.01
CA GLY A 70 -4.31 19.44 5.63
C GLY A 70 -4.06 19.74 4.15
N TRP A 71 -3.90 18.72 3.31
CA TRP A 71 -3.77 18.90 1.87
C TRP A 71 -5.14 19.11 1.21
N GLN A 72 -5.20 19.95 0.19
CA GLN A 72 -6.43 20.30 -0.50
C GLN A 72 -6.44 19.81 -1.94
N ARG A 73 -7.54 19.15 -2.31
CA ARG A 73 -7.76 18.78 -3.70
C ARG A 73 -8.15 19.99 -4.54
N VAL A 74 -7.56 20.09 -5.73
CA VAL A 74 -7.94 21.02 -6.80
C VAL A 74 -8.19 20.26 -8.09
N ASP A 75 -8.88 20.86 -9.06
CA ASP A 75 -9.20 20.18 -10.32
C ASP A 75 -7.97 20.05 -11.24
N SER A 76 -7.07 21.02 -11.19
CA SER A 76 -5.82 21.05 -11.96
C SER A 76 -4.85 22.08 -11.37
N GLY A 77 -3.57 21.98 -11.74
CA GLY A 77 -2.57 23.00 -11.40
C GLY A 77 -2.20 23.05 -9.91
N GLY A 78 -2.47 21.99 -9.16
CA GLY A 78 -2.00 21.85 -7.78
C GLY A 78 -0.48 21.67 -7.72
N ASP A 79 0.07 21.79 -6.51
CA ASP A 79 1.51 21.62 -6.26
C ASP A 79 1.99 20.22 -6.62
N VAL A 80 1.13 19.23 -6.42
CA VAL A 80 1.45 17.79 -6.61
C VAL A 80 0.43 17.13 -7.53
N ALA A 81 0.92 16.39 -8.53
CA ALA A 81 0.13 15.51 -9.38
C ALA A 81 0.18 14.09 -8.82
N LEU A 82 -1.01 13.49 -8.60
CA LEU A 82 -1.15 12.14 -8.10
C LEU A 82 -1.44 11.17 -9.23
N THR A 83 -0.76 10.04 -9.23
CA THR A 83 -1.14 8.89 -10.05
C THR A 83 -1.33 7.66 -9.18
N ALA A 84 -2.31 6.83 -9.51
CA ALA A 84 -2.52 5.56 -8.86
C ALA A 84 -2.69 4.44 -9.90
N VAL A 85 -2.08 3.30 -9.61
CA VAL A 85 -2.28 2.08 -10.40
C VAL A 85 -2.67 0.95 -9.46
N GLY A 86 -3.91 0.48 -9.60
CA GLY A 86 -4.44 -0.66 -8.88
C GLY A 86 -4.57 -1.87 -9.81
N SER A 87 -4.17 -3.03 -9.33
CA SER A 87 -4.25 -4.29 -10.05
C SER A 87 -4.73 -5.39 -9.12
N ALA A 88 -5.44 -6.37 -9.69
CA ALA A 88 -5.77 -7.62 -9.02
C ALA A 88 -5.43 -8.77 -9.96
N GLY A 89 -4.71 -9.75 -9.48
CA GLY A 89 -4.27 -10.88 -10.30
C GLY A 89 -3.63 -11.97 -9.45
N ASN A 90 -3.15 -13.01 -10.11
CA ASN A 90 -2.33 -13.99 -9.41
C ASN A 90 -0.92 -13.43 -9.12
N GLN A 91 -0.19 -14.07 -8.22
CA GLN A 91 1.12 -13.59 -7.79
C GLN A 91 2.15 -13.46 -8.94
N GLN A 92 2.02 -14.24 -9.99
CA GLN A 92 2.89 -14.16 -11.18
C GLN A 92 2.60 -12.91 -12.03
N GLU A 93 1.32 -12.53 -12.19
CA GLU A 93 0.91 -11.32 -12.88
C GLU A 93 1.38 -10.04 -12.16
N TYR A 94 1.44 -10.08 -10.83
CA TYR A 94 2.00 -8.99 -10.04
C TYR A 94 3.48 -8.73 -10.36
N GLN A 95 4.31 -9.75 -10.44
CA GLN A 95 5.73 -9.60 -10.78
C GLN A 95 5.91 -8.97 -12.16
N THR A 96 5.09 -9.36 -13.13
CA THR A 96 5.10 -8.79 -14.49
C THR A 96 4.65 -7.32 -14.49
N PHE A 97 3.62 -6.99 -13.71
CA PHE A 97 3.10 -5.63 -13.56
C PHE A 97 4.16 -4.69 -12.95
N TYR A 98 4.83 -5.15 -11.90
CA TYR A 98 5.84 -4.37 -11.19
C TYR A 98 7.08 -4.11 -12.06
N ASN A 99 7.56 -5.12 -12.76
CA ASN A 99 8.69 -5.00 -13.68
C ASN A 99 8.38 -4.14 -14.91
N GLY A 100 7.11 -4.11 -15.34
CA GLY A 100 6.66 -3.30 -16.49
C GLY A 100 6.55 -1.79 -16.21
N MET A 101 6.52 -1.37 -14.94
CA MET A 101 6.44 0.05 -14.55
C MET A 101 7.78 0.79 -14.58
N GLY A 102 8.83 0.17 -15.13
CA GLY A 102 10.07 0.84 -15.48
C GLY A 102 11.04 1.09 -14.33
N GLY A 103 11.99 0.19 -14.21
CA GLY A 103 13.39 0.47 -13.90
C GLY A 103 13.78 1.01 -12.51
N TRP A 104 12.90 1.15 -11.57
CA TRP A 104 13.29 1.47 -10.21
C TRP A 104 13.66 0.18 -9.46
N HIS A 105 14.94 0.06 -9.17
CA HIS A 105 15.45 -0.98 -8.28
C HIS A 105 14.93 -0.78 -6.86
N TRP A 106 13.72 -1.24 -6.59
CA TRP A 106 13.30 -1.54 -5.24
C TRP A 106 13.93 -2.89 -4.84
N GLY A 107 15.19 -2.84 -4.47
CA GLY A 107 15.84 -4.00 -3.88
C GLY A 107 15.12 -4.36 -2.58
N GLY A 108 14.39 -5.48 -2.57
CA GLY A 108 13.94 -6.05 -1.33
C GLY A 108 12.50 -6.52 -1.18
N PHE A 109 11.77 -6.83 -2.23
CA PHE A 109 10.72 -7.84 -2.08
C PHE A 109 11.44 -9.20 -2.12
N GLY A 110 11.74 -9.77 -0.95
CA GLY A 110 12.51 -11.00 -0.85
C GLY A 110 11.86 -12.14 -1.63
N GLU A 111 12.66 -12.87 -2.39
CA GLU A 111 12.30 -14.20 -2.87
C GLU A 111 11.94 -15.07 -1.66
N THR A 112 10.67 -15.27 -1.46
CA THR A 112 10.19 -16.37 -0.63
C THR A 112 9.66 -17.43 -1.59
N THR A 113 10.44 -18.46 -1.78
CA THR A 113 10.00 -19.72 -2.38
C THR A 113 8.93 -20.32 -1.46
N THR A 114 7.67 -20.05 -1.76
CA THR A 114 6.55 -20.65 -1.05
C THR A 114 5.64 -21.34 -2.04
N GLN A 115 5.18 -22.51 -1.67
CA GLN A 115 4.23 -23.33 -2.41
C GLN A 115 3.10 -22.47 -2.97
N VAL A 116 2.82 -22.64 -4.26
CA VAL A 116 1.82 -21.87 -5.02
C VAL A 116 0.43 -22.27 -4.53
N GLU A 117 -0.07 -21.62 -3.50
CA GLU A 117 -1.50 -21.49 -3.31
C GLU A 117 -1.97 -20.39 -4.25
N ASN A 118 -2.88 -20.71 -5.16
CA ASN A 118 -3.49 -19.77 -6.10
C ASN A 118 -4.42 -18.81 -5.33
N TYR A 119 -3.86 -17.77 -4.71
CA TYR A 119 -4.66 -16.70 -4.14
C TYR A 119 -4.53 -15.43 -4.99
N THR A 120 -5.61 -14.70 -5.08
CA THR A 120 -5.63 -13.41 -5.78
C THR A 120 -4.98 -12.34 -4.91
N VAL A 121 -4.04 -11.61 -5.47
CA VAL A 121 -3.35 -10.49 -4.82
C VAL A 121 -3.84 -9.18 -5.41
N GLY A 122 -4.25 -8.27 -4.54
CA GLY A 122 -4.46 -6.88 -4.87
C GLY A 122 -3.19 -6.07 -4.66
N SER A 123 -2.86 -5.22 -5.59
CA SER A 123 -1.69 -4.34 -5.56
C SER A 123 -2.10 -2.91 -5.83
N LEU A 124 -1.52 -1.98 -5.10
CA LEU A 124 -1.69 -0.54 -5.32
C LEU A 124 -0.32 0.13 -5.34
N VAL A 125 -0.05 0.91 -6.38
CA VAL A 125 1.06 1.85 -6.43
C VAL A 125 0.47 3.25 -6.49
N LEU A 126 0.94 4.13 -5.60
CA LEU A 126 0.54 5.52 -5.50
C LEU A 126 1.79 6.38 -5.63
N ASP A 127 1.81 7.29 -6.60
CA ASP A 127 2.92 8.15 -6.92
C ASP A 127 2.53 9.62 -6.83
N PHE A 128 3.39 10.43 -6.22
CA PHE A 128 3.27 11.87 -6.09
C PHE A 128 4.40 12.55 -6.87
N TYR A 129 4.04 13.43 -7.79
CA TYR A 129 4.99 14.18 -8.61
C TYR A 129 4.88 15.67 -8.31
N ASP A 130 6.02 16.31 -8.07
CA ASP A 130 6.10 17.78 -8.06
C ASP A 130 5.74 18.31 -9.45
N THR A 131 4.75 19.21 -9.51
CA THR A 131 4.25 19.73 -10.79
C THR A 131 5.18 20.72 -11.47
N HIS A 132 6.13 21.34 -10.73
CA HIS A 132 7.07 22.30 -11.27
C HIS A 132 8.20 21.63 -12.06
N ASN A 133 8.78 20.58 -11.48
CA ASN A 133 9.94 19.89 -12.06
C ASN A 133 9.62 18.49 -12.63
N LYS A 134 8.39 18.01 -12.44
CA LYS A 134 7.90 16.69 -12.88
C LYS A 134 8.65 15.51 -12.24
N GLN A 135 9.28 15.72 -11.10
CA GLN A 135 9.99 14.68 -10.38
C GLN A 135 9.06 13.90 -9.45
N LEU A 136 9.28 12.61 -9.34
CA LEU A 136 8.64 11.77 -8.34
C LEU A 136 9.21 12.17 -6.97
N ILE A 137 8.33 12.62 -6.07
CA ILE A 137 8.72 13.05 -4.73
C ILE A 137 8.34 12.05 -3.65
N TRP A 138 7.34 11.20 -3.90
CA TRP A 138 6.93 10.15 -2.96
C TRP A 138 6.24 9.01 -3.68
N ARG A 139 6.43 7.80 -3.19
CA ARG A 139 5.79 6.56 -3.66
C ARG A 139 5.33 5.70 -2.50
N GLY A 140 4.11 5.22 -2.57
CA GLY A 140 3.58 4.16 -1.72
C GLY A 140 3.24 2.92 -2.54
N VAL A 141 3.58 1.75 -2.02
CA VAL A 141 3.23 0.45 -2.62
C VAL A 141 2.57 -0.42 -1.57
N ALA A 142 1.44 -1.02 -1.88
CA ALA A 142 0.79 -2.01 -1.04
C ALA A 142 0.46 -3.28 -1.80
N GLN A 143 0.54 -4.39 -1.07
CA GLN A 143 0.07 -5.70 -1.51
C GLN A 143 -0.79 -6.34 -0.43
N GLU A 144 -1.87 -6.98 -0.85
CA GLU A 144 -2.79 -7.67 0.06
C GLU A 144 -3.48 -8.83 -0.65
N SER A 145 -3.63 -9.96 0.02
CA SER A 145 -4.47 -11.06 -0.46
C SER A 145 -5.92 -10.63 -0.51
N LEU A 146 -6.57 -10.82 -1.65
CA LEU A 146 -7.97 -10.45 -1.82
C LEU A 146 -8.91 -11.53 -1.30
N SER A 147 -10.05 -11.11 -0.80
CA SER A 147 -11.19 -11.94 -0.41
C SER A 147 -12.21 -11.98 -1.55
N ASP A 148 -13.05 -13.02 -1.59
CA ASP A 148 -14.20 -13.09 -2.49
C ASP A 148 -15.30 -12.06 -2.15
N LYS A 149 -15.17 -11.37 -0.99
CA LYS A 149 -16.12 -10.37 -0.52
C LYS A 149 -15.61 -8.96 -0.79
N PRO A 150 -16.24 -8.19 -1.70
CA PRO A 150 -15.79 -6.84 -2.08
C PRO A 150 -15.66 -5.89 -0.89
N GLU A 151 -16.60 -5.93 0.07
CA GLU A 151 -16.58 -5.09 1.26
C GLU A 151 -15.39 -5.36 2.20
N LYS A 152 -14.86 -6.59 2.19
CA LYS A 152 -13.63 -6.90 2.92
C LYS A 152 -12.40 -6.32 2.22
N ASN A 153 -12.40 -6.33 0.90
CA ASN A 153 -11.30 -5.78 0.11
C ASN A 153 -11.25 -4.25 0.21
N GLU A 154 -12.40 -3.59 0.30
CA GLU A 154 -12.49 -2.15 0.53
C GLU A 154 -11.83 -1.76 1.88
N LYS A 155 -12.18 -2.46 2.96
CA LYS A 155 -11.52 -2.26 4.26
C LYS A 155 -10.02 -2.54 4.25
N LYS A 156 -9.58 -3.51 3.43
CA LYS A 156 -8.16 -3.79 3.25
C LYS A 156 -7.46 -2.67 2.49
N LEU A 157 -8.11 -2.09 1.47
CA LEU A 157 -7.62 -0.91 0.76
C LEU A 157 -7.45 0.28 1.71
N GLU A 158 -8.49 0.63 2.46
CA GLU A 158 -8.45 1.72 3.45
C GLU A 158 -7.28 1.54 4.43
N LYS A 159 -7.14 0.33 5.00
CA LYS A 159 -6.04 0.00 5.90
C LYS A 159 -4.67 0.11 5.23
N ALA A 160 -4.55 -0.32 3.96
CA ALA A 160 -3.30 -0.22 3.21
C ALA A 160 -2.91 1.24 2.98
N VAL A 161 -3.87 2.06 2.55
CA VAL A 161 -3.65 3.50 2.33
C VAL A 161 -3.30 4.19 3.65
N ASN A 162 -4.06 3.97 4.72
CA ASN A 162 -3.74 4.52 6.04
C ASN A 162 -2.29 4.18 6.45
N LYS A 163 -1.87 2.94 6.28
CA LYS A 163 -0.50 2.52 6.59
C LYS A 163 0.56 3.18 5.70
N MET A 164 0.27 3.43 4.41
CA MET A 164 1.17 4.20 3.53
C MET A 164 1.37 5.62 4.07
N PHE A 165 0.31 6.23 4.62
CA PHE A 165 0.31 7.60 5.10
C PHE A 165 0.72 7.76 6.58
N GLU A 166 1.03 6.69 7.29
CA GLU A 166 1.40 6.72 8.71
C GLU A 166 2.55 7.69 9.00
N HIS A 167 3.54 7.75 8.10
CA HIS A 167 4.69 8.64 8.21
C HIS A 167 4.74 9.73 7.12
N PHE A 168 3.59 10.04 6.52
CA PHE A 168 3.46 11.11 5.53
C PHE A 168 2.95 12.41 6.17
N PRO A 169 3.41 13.61 5.78
CA PRO A 169 4.54 13.83 4.88
C PRO A 169 5.87 13.45 5.54
N PRO A 170 6.85 12.95 4.77
CA PRO A 170 8.16 12.65 5.32
C PRO A 170 8.78 13.92 5.91
N GLN A 171 9.36 13.79 7.11
CA GLN A 171 10.13 14.88 7.70
C GLN A 171 11.49 14.93 7.02
N GLY A 172 11.78 16.04 6.32
CA GLY A 172 13.10 16.26 5.74
C GLY A 172 14.18 16.15 6.82
N ARG A 173 15.34 15.60 6.45
CA ARG A 173 16.52 15.68 7.35
C ARG A 173 16.87 17.16 7.49
N SER A 174 16.70 17.69 8.70
CA SER A 174 17.23 18.99 9.12
C SER A 174 18.74 18.98 9.12
#